data_70d744c20cfb3e7a23fb512df09d2784
#
_entry.id   70d744c20cfb3e7a23fb512df09d2784
#
_cell.length_a   1.000
_cell.length_b   1.000
_cell.length_c   1.000
_cell.angle_alpha   90.00
_cell.angle_beta   90.00
_cell.angle_gamma   90.00
#
_symmetry.space_group_name_H-M   'P 1'
#
loop_
_entity.id
_entity.type
_entity.pdbx_description
1 polymer ?
#
loop_
_entity_poly.entity_id
_entity_poly.type
_entity_poly.pdbx_seq_one_letter_code
_entity_poly.pdbx_strand_id
1 'polypeptide(L)'
;MTLAQLFRRIVPYVKPYRLLLVATLSLTLLGSLLAQVNAVVLDRTVDAINALVGSPDFTWAKAARILTIVSIVLLGKEILRAGISFGQSIFGEKLRINISQRLSLGVVERILQYRMAFFARSDNAPGMLQARIDQGASSISRTIQNFFINLLPMIVSSVLALVLIFAANVYVGLTALAIVPIYFWITSLQGKKLKSSRKNMRGFNERRSGSIMSILESMNVVKSFNREEIELGKQTELQQGYYGNQLSIRRASFGFDALKSFVSQTGTVLIIILTSYLVLTGYPGMTIGKIMYHIMLFSNVTAPITSLQRIFDDLNDALVYAEGYFDIVDADAELEPTGSYRPEKVQGNFEMKGVDFTYPNGTKALHDISLKVESGKITALVGLSGAGKSTIVNLLDKFYEPDCGVITLDGVDLRDWDTRYLREHIGLVLQKNHIFDGSIEENIRYGKPDATFEEVVEAARKASIYDQIVALPKGFETAATHLSGGQQQRIALARMFLKNPPIIFLDEPTASLDAIATEQIKSAIDAIKKDRTVIIISHSISQIIDSEMVYALQEGHLEQSGDPDELYRKGGVYKDIVDASARSLNIEKLAQTLAQGESTEA
;
A
#
# COMPACT_ATOMS: atom_id res chain seq x y z
N MET A 1 -4.18 -1.05 18.31
CA MET A 1 -4.46 0.42 18.43
C MET A 1 -5.85 0.67 19.03
N THR A 2 -6.05 1.73 19.85
CA THR A 2 -7.37 2.15 20.40
C THR A 2 -7.99 3.26 19.54
N LEU A 3 -9.32 3.45 19.63
CA LEU A 3 -10.01 4.55 18.92
C LEU A 3 -9.44 5.92 19.28
N ALA A 4 -9.14 6.15 20.56
CA ALA A 4 -8.56 7.42 20.99
C ALA A 4 -7.15 7.66 20.40
N GLN A 5 -6.34 6.62 20.31
CA GLN A 5 -5.04 6.68 19.64
C GLN A 5 -5.19 6.94 18.14
N LEU A 6 -6.15 6.28 17.47
CA LEU A 6 -6.44 6.53 16.06
C LEU A 6 -6.80 8.00 15.81
N PHE A 7 -7.76 8.55 16.57
CA PHE A 7 -8.15 9.95 16.41
C PHE A 7 -6.99 10.91 16.67
N ARG A 8 -6.16 10.66 17.69
CA ARG A 8 -4.98 11.48 17.97
C ARG A 8 -3.98 11.49 16.80
N ARG A 9 -3.78 10.33 16.16
CA ARG A 9 -2.87 10.20 14.99
C ARG A 9 -3.45 10.82 13.71
N ILE A 10 -4.76 10.86 13.57
CA ILE A 10 -5.45 11.44 12.40
C ILE A 10 -5.49 12.98 12.46
N VAL A 11 -5.52 13.58 13.65
CA VAL A 11 -5.60 15.05 13.82
C VAL A 11 -4.61 15.83 12.93
N PRO A 12 -3.32 15.48 12.82
CA PRO A 12 -2.36 16.17 11.95
C PRO A 12 -2.78 16.21 10.47
N TYR A 13 -3.44 15.15 9.98
CA TYR A 13 -3.91 15.05 8.60
C TYR A 13 -5.20 15.83 8.34
N VAL A 14 -6.04 16.04 9.38
CA VAL A 14 -7.31 16.78 9.31
C VAL A 14 -7.09 18.28 9.51
N LYS A 15 -6.12 18.68 10.35
CA LYS A 15 -5.85 20.06 10.74
C LYS A 15 -5.74 21.05 9.57
N PRO A 16 -5.11 20.74 8.42
CA PRO A 16 -5.05 21.65 7.28
C PRO A 16 -6.42 21.96 6.66
N TYR A 17 -7.41 21.07 6.84
CA TYR A 17 -8.74 21.16 6.26
C TYR A 17 -9.82 21.63 7.24
N ARG A 18 -9.42 22.39 8.29
CA ARG A 18 -10.30 22.86 9.35
C ARG A 18 -11.54 23.60 8.85
N LEU A 19 -11.44 24.35 7.75
CA LEU A 19 -12.59 25.06 7.16
C LEU A 19 -13.63 24.08 6.60
N LEU A 20 -13.21 23.04 5.92
CA LEU A 20 -14.11 21.98 5.43
C LEU A 20 -14.77 21.24 6.61
N LEU A 21 -14.01 20.98 7.67
CA LEU A 21 -14.53 20.36 8.88
C LEU A 21 -15.59 21.23 9.54
N VAL A 22 -15.32 22.52 9.75
CA VAL A 22 -16.29 23.47 10.34
C VAL A 22 -17.53 23.59 9.47
N ALA A 23 -17.40 23.69 8.14
CA ALA A 23 -18.53 23.73 7.23
C ALA A 23 -19.39 22.46 7.33
N THR A 24 -18.76 21.27 7.35
CA THR A 24 -19.48 20.00 7.52
C THR A 24 -20.20 19.94 8.87
N LEU A 25 -19.55 20.34 9.95
CA LEU A 25 -20.15 20.37 11.29
C LEU A 25 -21.34 21.35 11.38
N SER A 26 -21.23 22.54 10.80
CA SER A 26 -22.30 23.52 10.77
C SER A 26 -23.53 23.01 10.00
N LEU A 27 -23.30 22.41 8.82
CA LEU A 27 -24.38 21.80 8.05
C LEU A 27 -24.99 20.61 8.79
N THR A 28 -24.17 19.83 9.51
CA THR A 28 -24.65 18.73 10.35
C THR A 28 -25.59 19.21 11.45
N LEU A 29 -25.22 20.27 12.15
CA LEU A 29 -26.06 20.85 13.19
C LEU A 29 -27.38 21.38 12.63
N LEU A 30 -27.32 22.12 11.51
CA LEU A 30 -28.52 22.62 10.81
C LEU A 30 -29.42 21.47 10.33
N GLY A 31 -28.86 20.44 9.73
CA GLY A 31 -29.61 19.27 9.28
C GLY A 31 -30.29 18.52 10.43
N SER A 32 -29.61 18.40 11.58
CA SER A 32 -30.14 17.75 12.79
C SER A 32 -31.29 18.56 13.41
N LEU A 33 -31.22 19.88 13.38
CA LEU A 33 -32.32 20.77 13.81
C LEU A 33 -33.53 20.62 12.85
N LEU A 34 -33.28 20.65 11.53
CA LEU A 34 -34.34 20.47 10.52
C LEU A 34 -35.05 19.11 10.64
N ALA A 35 -34.36 18.07 11.08
CA ALA A 35 -34.95 16.75 11.27
C ALA A 35 -36.08 16.73 12.31
N GLN A 36 -36.08 17.66 13.28
CA GLN A 36 -37.10 17.75 14.34
C GLN A 36 -38.35 18.53 13.90
N VAL A 37 -38.27 19.30 12.80
CA VAL A 37 -39.37 20.16 12.32
C VAL A 37 -40.63 19.34 11.99
N ASN A 38 -40.48 18.14 11.46
CA ASN A 38 -41.64 17.28 11.15
C ASN A 38 -42.48 16.98 12.39
N ALA A 39 -41.84 16.68 13.51
CA ALA A 39 -42.54 16.36 14.75
C ALA A 39 -43.33 17.59 15.26
N VAL A 40 -42.72 18.78 15.21
CA VAL A 40 -43.37 20.02 15.62
C VAL A 40 -44.52 20.43 14.71
N VAL A 41 -44.31 20.32 13.40
CA VAL A 41 -45.35 20.65 12.40
C VAL A 41 -46.55 19.72 12.53
N LEU A 42 -46.31 18.42 12.69
CA LEU A 42 -47.37 17.43 12.81
C LEU A 42 -48.18 17.63 14.10
N ASP A 43 -47.50 17.90 15.26
CA ASP A 43 -48.12 18.27 16.51
C ASP A 43 -49.11 19.43 16.32
N ARG A 44 -48.63 20.57 15.80
CA ARG A 44 -49.44 21.76 15.55
C ARG A 44 -50.56 21.54 14.54
N THR A 45 -50.31 20.73 13.51
CA THR A 45 -51.30 20.44 12.46
C THR A 45 -52.44 19.61 13.00
N VAL A 46 -52.17 18.55 13.74
CA VAL A 46 -53.19 17.67 14.33
C VAL A 46 -54.06 18.44 15.31
N ASP A 47 -53.44 19.27 16.19
CA ASP A 47 -54.18 20.07 17.15
C ASP A 47 -55.05 21.14 16.48
N ALA A 48 -54.53 21.81 15.43
CA ALA A 48 -55.29 22.79 14.66
C ALA A 48 -56.47 22.16 13.92
N ILE A 49 -56.30 20.99 13.34
CA ILE A 49 -57.39 20.25 12.68
C ILE A 49 -58.44 19.79 13.70
N ASN A 50 -57.99 19.21 14.83
CA ASN A 50 -58.88 18.76 15.90
C ASN A 50 -59.74 19.90 16.45
N ALA A 51 -59.11 21.05 16.72
CA ALA A 51 -59.81 22.26 17.17
C ALA A 51 -60.82 22.79 16.15
N LEU A 52 -60.49 22.70 14.85
CA LEU A 52 -61.38 23.18 13.77
C LEU A 52 -62.58 22.24 13.54
N VAL A 53 -62.37 20.92 13.52
CA VAL A 53 -63.41 19.91 13.33
C VAL A 53 -64.44 19.93 14.47
N GLY A 54 -64.01 20.19 15.71
CA GLY A 54 -64.88 20.30 16.88
C GLY A 54 -65.60 21.63 17.02
N SER A 55 -65.36 22.61 16.13
CA SER A 55 -65.93 23.96 16.24
C SER A 55 -67.17 24.15 15.38
N PRO A 56 -68.21 24.92 15.86
CA PRO A 56 -69.36 25.28 15.04
C PRO A 56 -69.01 26.17 13.84
N ASP A 57 -67.82 26.78 13.83
CA ASP A 57 -67.27 27.67 12.80
C ASP A 57 -66.49 26.96 11.69
N PHE A 58 -66.70 25.67 11.47
CA PHE A 58 -66.01 24.90 10.41
C PHE A 58 -66.31 25.47 9.03
N THR A 59 -65.27 25.90 8.33
CA THR A 59 -65.35 26.26 6.90
C THR A 59 -64.18 25.66 6.15
N TRP A 60 -64.45 25.18 4.94
CA TRP A 60 -63.42 24.64 4.02
C TRP A 60 -62.26 25.64 3.77
N ALA A 61 -62.58 26.95 3.79
CA ALA A 61 -61.57 27.99 3.61
C ALA A 61 -60.55 28.00 4.76
N LYS A 62 -60.99 27.80 6.03
CA LYS A 62 -60.10 27.70 7.20
C LYS A 62 -59.26 26.42 7.12
N ALA A 63 -59.85 25.29 6.77
CA ALA A 63 -59.14 24.02 6.58
C ALA A 63 -58.09 24.10 5.47
N ALA A 64 -58.46 24.66 4.31
CA ALA A 64 -57.52 24.85 3.20
C ALA A 64 -56.35 25.76 3.56
N ARG A 65 -56.57 26.82 4.37
CA ARG A 65 -55.49 27.70 4.85
C ARG A 65 -54.48 26.93 5.73
N ILE A 66 -54.93 26.08 6.65
CA ILE A 66 -54.07 25.24 7.48
C ILE A 66 -53.23 24.31 6.60
N LEU A 67 -53.88 23.60 5.68
CA LEU A 67 -53.20 22.67 4.77
C LEU A 67 -52.18 23.38 3.89
N THR A 68 -52.49 24.56 3.38
CA THR A 68 -51.56 25.36 2.56
C THR A 68 -50.35 25.79 3.37
N ILE A 69 -50.50 26.27 4.60
CA ILE A 69 -49.39 26.66 5.48
C ILE A 69 -48.52 25.45 5.77
N VAL A 70 -49.09 24.31 6.13
CA VAL A 70 -48.37 23.07 6.42
C VAL A 70 -47.59 22.61 5.18
N SER A 71 -48.24 22.64 3.99
CA SER A 71 -47.58 22.26 2.73
C SER A 71 -46.38 23.16 2.43
N ILE A 72 -46.51 24.48 2.58
CA ILE A 72 -45.40 25.43 2.35
C ILE A 72 -44.26 25.17 3.32
N VAL A 73 -44.55 24.96 4.59
CA VAL A 73 -43.52 24.71 5.62
C VAL A 73 -42.79 23.39 5.37
N LEU A 74 -43.53 22.30 5.06
CA LEU A 74 -42.93 21.00 4.81
C LEU A 74 -42.14 20.97 3.51
N LEU A 75 -42.68 21.54 2.41
CA LEU A 75 -41.94 21.62 1.15
C LEU A 75 -40.69 22.52 1.27
N GLY A 76 -40.82 23.69 1.90
CA GLY A 76 -39.67 24.58 2.16
C GLY A 76 -38.60 23.89 2.98
N LYS A 77 -39.00 23.16 4.02
CA LYS A 77 -38.10 22.36 4.83
C LYS A 77 -37.38 21.27 3.99
N GLU A 78 -38.09 20.55 3.11
CA GLU A 78 -37.47 19.51 2.25
C GLU A 78 -36.47 20.10 1.26
N ILE A 79 -36.76 21.28 0.69
CA ILE A 79 -35.81 22.00 -0.18
C ILE A 79 -34.55 22.38 0.60
N LEU A 80 -34.70 22.93 1.81
CA LEU A 80 -33.56 23.26 2.66
C LEU A 80 -32.76 22.01 3.04
N ARG A 81 -33.45 20.93 3.40
CA ARG A 81 -32.83 19.64 3.74
C ARG A 81 -32.01 19.08 2.56
N ALA A 82 -32.58 19.15 1.35
CA ALA A 82 -31.87 18.71 0.14
C ALA A 82 -30.58 19.52 -0.08
N GLY A 83 -30.64 20.85 0.05
CA GLY A 83 -29.46 21.73 -0.04
C GLY A 83 -28.40 21.44 1.03
N ILE A 84 -28.82 21.26 2.29
CA ILE A 84 -27.91 20.91 3.40
C ILE A 84 -27.28 19.54 3.15
N SER A 85 -28.06 18.52 2.78
CA SER A 85 -27.57 17.18 2.51
C SER A 85 -26.57 17.16 1.33
N PHE A 86 -26.83 17.92 0.29
CA PHE A 86 -25.93 18.10 -0.83
C PHE A 86 -24.59 18.73 -0.38
N GLY A 87 -24.66 19.82 0.40
CA GLY A 87 -23.48 20.47 0.96
C GLY A 87 -22.66 19.54 1.87
N GLN A 88 -23.33 18.80 2.76
CA GLN A 88 -22.67 17.80 3.62
C GLN A 88 -21.95 16.73 2.82
N SER A 89 -22.60 16.20 1.77
CA SER A 89 -22.01 15.18 0.90
C SER A 89 -20.78 15.70 0.17
N ILE A 90 -20.84 16.90 -0.41
CA ILE A 90 -19.69 17.49 -1.13
C ILE A 90 -18.53 17.81 -0.20
N PHE A 91 -18.79 18.51 0.93
CA PHE A 91 -17.70 18.90 1.84
C PHE A 91 -17.09 17.68 2.53
N GLY A 92 -17.91 16.71 2.90
CA GLY A 92 -17.44 15.46 3.48
C GLY A 92 -16.63 14.63 2.49
N GLU A 93 -17.05 14.54 1.23
CA GLU A 93 -16.30 13.83 0.20
C GLU A 93 -14.97 14.52 -0.14
N LYS A 94 -14.97 15.86 -0.25
CA LYS A 94 -13.74 16.64 -0.39
C LYS A 94 -12.77 16.38 0.76
N LEU A 95 -13.29 16.37 1.99
CA LEU A 95 -12.47 16.08 3.18
C LEU A 95 -11.85 14.67 3.08
N ARG A 96 -12.64 13.65 2.71
CA ARG A 96 -12.20 12.27 2.54
C ARG A 96 -11.10 12.15 1.48
N ILE A 97 -11.33 12.72 0.28
CA ILE A 97 -10.39 12.66 -0.84
C ILE A 97 -9.06 13.33 -0.47
N ASN A 98 -9.09 14.52 0.10
CA ASN A 98 -7.88 15.26 0.47
C ASN A 98 -7.08 14.52 1.55
N ILE A 99 -7.75 13.93 2.54
CA ILE A 99 -7.08 13.14 3.59
C ILE A 99 -6.50 11.87 2.98
N SER A 100 -7.24 11.15 2.13
CA SER A 100 -6.76 9.93 1.46
C SER A 100 -5.52 10.21 0.62
N GLN A 101 -5.53 11.28 -0.17
CA GLN A 101 -4.39 11.70 -0.98
C GLN A 101 -3.16 12.01 -0.09
N ARG A 102 -3.35 12.76 0.99
CA ARG A 102 -2.26 13.10 1.90
C ARG A 102 -1.68 11.89 2.63
N LEU A 103 -2.53 10.94 3.02
CA LEU A 103 -2.08 9.67 3.60
C LEU A 103 -1.27 8.87 2.58
N SER A 104 -1.79 8.71 1.35
CA SER A 104 -1.08 7.95 0.31
C SER A 104 0.26 8.58 -0.07
N LEU A 105 0.32 9.89 -0.26
CA LEU A 105 1.59 10.57 -0.55
C LEU A 105 2.58 10.50 0.62
N GLY A 106 2.11 10.71 1.85
CA GLY A 106 2.97 10.68 3.03
C GLY A 106 3.60 9.32 3.30
N VAL A 107 2.88 8.22 3.01
CA VAL A 107 3.46 6.89 3.16
C VAL A 107 4.47 6.58 2.04
N VAL A 108 4.21 7.02 0.80
CA VAL A 108 5.16 6.85 -0.31
C VAL A 108 6.46 7.62 -0.02
N GLU A 109 6.35 8.88 0.42
CA GLU A 109 7.50 9.68 0.83
C GLU A 109 8.33 8.98 1.92
N ARG A 110 7.65 8.34 2.88
CA ARG A 110 8.29 7.62 3.98
C ARG A 110 8.99 6.34 3.51
N ILE A 111 8.31 5.54 2.67
CA ILE A 111 8.86 4.30 2.13
C ILE A 111 10.11 4.54 1.29
N LEU A 112 10.15 5.62 0.52
CA LEU A 112 11.34 5.98 -0.29
C LEU A 112 12.57 6.32 0.56
N GLN A 113 12.41 6.54 1.85
CA GLN A 113 13.50 6.80 2.80
C GLN A 113 13.96 5.53 3.55
N TYR A 114 13.33 4.37 3.31
CA TYR A 114 13.66 3.14 4.03
C TYR A 114 14.82 2.38 3.38
N ARG A 115 15.62 1.74 4.23
CA ARG A 115 16.72 0.86 3.82
C ARG A 115 16.20 -0.39 3.10
N MET A 116 17.01 -0.98 2.25
CA MET A 116 16.64 -2.17 1.48
C MET A 116 16.24 -3.36 2.35
N ALA A 117 16.80 -3.48 3.56
CA ALA A 117 16.44 -4.52 4.53
C ALA A 117 14.94 -4.53 4.88
N PHE A 118 14.26 -3.38 4.85
CA PHE A 118 12.81 -3.28 5.04
C PHE A 118 12.04 -4.04 3.96
N PHE A 119 12.45 -3.88 2.69
CA PHE A 119 11.79 -4.52 1.54
C PHE A 119 12.13 -6.00 1.39
N ALA A 120 13.25 -6.45 1.97
CA ALA A 120 13.65 -7.85 1.94
C ALA A 120 12.85 -8.75 2.90
N ARG A 121 12.05 -8.17 3.80
CA ARG A 121 11.19 -8.94 4.72
C ARG A 121 9.97 -9.48 3.96
N SER A 122 9.59 -10.72 4.26
CA SER A 122 8.40 -11.37 3.67
C SER A 122 7.11 -10.56 3.88
N ASP A 123 6.97 -9.92 5.06
CA ASP A 123 5.81 -9.11 5.42
C ASP A 123 5.71 -7.79 4.64
N ASN A 124 6.77 -7.40 3.97
CA ASN A 124 6.89 -6.17 3.21
C ASN A 124 7.03 -6.42 1.70
N ALA A 125 6.65 -7.60 1.23
CA ALA A 125 6.57 -7.88 -0.21
C ALA A 125 5.70 -6.82 -0.92
N PRO A 126 6.04 -6.38 -2.16
CA PRO A 126 5.40 -5.23 -2.83
C PRO A 126 3.87 -5.28 -2.85
N GLY A 127 3.27 -6.44 -3.17
CA GLY A 127 1.80 -6.59 -3.16
C GLY A 127 1.18 -6.48 -1.77
N MET A 128 1.87 -6.94 -0.72
CA MET A 128 1.40 -6.80 0.66
C MET A 128 1.51 -5.36 1.16
N LEU A 129 2.61 -4.68 0.83
CA LEU A 129 2.77 -3.25 1.14
C LEU A 129 1.70 -2.41 0.47
N GLN A 130 1.46 -2.62 -0.83
CA GLN A 130 0.41 -1.93 -1.58
C GLN A 130 -0.97 -2.16 -0.93
N ALA A 131 -1.31 -3.41 -0.62
CA ALA A 131 -2.58 -3.71 0.03
C ALA A 131 -2.73 -3.03 1.41
N ARG A 132 -1.67 -3.02 2.24
CA ARG A 132 -1.65 -2.34 3.54
C ARG A 132 -1.80 -0.82 3.41
N ILE A 133 -1.15 -0.21 2.43
CA ILE A 133 -1.24 1.23 2.15
C ILE A 133 -2.65 1.60 1.70
N ASP A 134 -3.17 0.93 0.67
CA ASP A 134 -4.46 1.25 0.07
C ASP A 134 -5.62 1.00 1.04
N GLN A 135 -5.61 -0.13 1.72
CA GLN A 135 -6.64 -0.47 2.71
C GLN A 135 -6.53 0.44 3.94
N GLY A 136 -5.32 0.74 4.39
CA GLY A 136 -5.08 1.65 5.51
C GLY A 136 -5.55 3.07 5.22
N ALA A 137 -5.08 3.68 4.14
CA ALA A 137 -5.45 5.05 3.75
C ALA A 137 -6.96 5.18 3.47
N SER A 138 -7.56 4.21 2.77
CA SER A 138 -9.01 4.21 2.48
C SER A 138 -9.83 3.99 3.75
N SER A 139 -9.39 3.12 4.63
CA SER A 139 -10.11 2.82 5.89
C SER A 139 -10.06 3.99 6.86
N ILE A 140 -8.91 4.64 7.01
CA ILE A 140 -8.74 5.85 7.84
C ILE A 140 -9.63 6.98 7.30
N SER A 141 -9.56 7.26 6.01
CA SER A 141 -10.34 8.34 5.39
C SER A 141 -11.84 8.08 5.42
N ARG A 142 -12.28 6.82 5.24
CA ARG A 142 -13.68 6.40 5.38
C ARG A 142 -14.18 6.52 6.83
N THR A 143 -13.33 6.20 7.80
CA THR A 143 -13.65 6.36 9.22
C THR A 143 -13.94 7.81 9.57
N ILE A 144 -13.13 8.74 9.07
CA ILE A 144 -13.35 10.17 9.26
C ILE A 144 -14.67 10.61 8.64
N GLN A 145 -14.92 10.19 7.40
CA GLN A 145 -16.18 10.47 6.71
C GLN A 145 -17.38 9.93 7.48
N ASN A 146 -17.35 8.65 7.87
CA ASN A 146 -18.43 8.01 8.61
C ASN A 146 -18.68 8.68 9.96
N PHE A 147 -17.65 9.12 10.65
CA PHE A 147 -17.79 9.84 11.90
C PHE A 147 -18.48 11.20 11.73
N PHE A 148 -18.01 12.04 10.82
CA PHE A 148 -18.51 13.40 10.66
C PHE A 148 -19.81 13.49 9.86
N ILE A 149 -20.04 12.63 8.87
CA ILE A 149 -21.22 12.70 7.99
C ILE A 149 -22.36 11.80 8.48
N ASN A 150 -22.05 10.63 9.05
CA ASN A 150 -23.09 9.67 9.43
C ASN A 150 -23.33 9.64 10.93
N LEU A 151 -22.28 9.45 11.75
CA LEU A 151 -22.43 9.21 13.19
C LEU A 151 -22.79 10.49 13.95
N LEU A 152 -22.04 11.57 13.72
CA LEU A 152 -22.22 12.82 14.46
C LEU A 152 -23.62 13.45 14.25
N PRO A 153 -24.17 13.56 12.99
CA PRO A 153 -25.52 14.03 12.78
C PRO A 153 -26.58 13.20 13.51
N MET A 154 -26.40 11.87 13.51
CA MET A 154 -27.32 10.95 14.17
C MET A 154 -27.33 11.17 15.70
N ILE A 155 -26.13 11.30 16.32
CA ILE A 155 -26.02 11.56 17.77
C ILE A 155 -26.64 12.90 18.11
N VAL A 156 -26.31 13.97 17.37
CA VAL A 156 -26.86 15.31 17.60
C VAL A 156 -28.39 15.30 17.46
N SER A 157 -28.92 14.67 16.40
CA SER A 157 -30.36 14.54 16.18
C SER A 157 -31.06 13.76 17.31
N SER A 158 -30.43 12.67 17.78
CA SER A 158 -30.96 11.84 18.87
C SER A 158 -31.01 12.59 20.21
N VAL A 159 -29.93 13.33 20.53
CA VAL A 159 -29.88 14.15 21.73
C VAL A 159 -30.91 15.26 21.68
N LEU A 160 -31.03 15.99 20.56
CA LEU A 160 -32.04 17.02 20.38
C LEU A 160 -33.46 16.47 20.51
N ALA A 161 -33.74 15.30 19.88
CA ALA A 161 -35.04 14.66 20.01
C ALA A 161 -35.36 14.31 21.48
N LEU A 162 -34.39 13.74 22.20
CA LEU A 162 -34.57 13.40 23.61
C LEU A 162 -34.83 14.64 24.49
N VAL A 163 -34.07 15.72 24.25
CA VAL A 163 -34.29 17.02 24.97
C VAL A 163 -35.71 17.54 24.68
N LEU A 164 -36.19 17.48 23.44
CA LEU A 164 -37.53 17.93 23.09
C LEU A 164 -38.62 17.04 23.69
N ILE A 165 -38.42 15.71 23.80
CA ILE A 165 -39.36 14.83 24.52
C ILE A 165 -39.43 15.21 26.02
N PHE A 166 -38.28 15.42 26.68
CA PHE A 166 -38.24 15.84 28.08
C PHE A 166 -38.88 17.21 28.32
N ALA A 167 -38.65 18.16 27.40
CA ALA A 167 -39.27 19.49 27.46
C ALA A 167 -40.80 19.44 27.30
N ALA A 168 -41.31 18.46 26.54
CA ALA A 168 -42.76 18.28 26.40
C ALA A 168 -43.38 17.55 27.59
N ASN A 169 -42.77 16.46 28.06
CA ASN A 169 -43.21 15.71 29.22
C ASN A 169 -42.10 14.84 29.83
N VAL A 170 -41.85 15.01 31.14
CA VAL A 170 -40.79 14.30 31.85
C VAL A 170 -41.03 12.79 31.94
N TYR A 171 -42.25 12.33 32.09
CA TYR A 171 -42.59 10.90 32.20
C TYR A 171 -42.34 10.17 30.87
N VAL A 172 -42.72 10.78 29.75
CA VAL A 172 -42.44 10.25 28.42
C VAL A 172 -40.94 10.28 28.13
N GLY A 173 -40.24 11.33 28.57
CA GLY A 173 -38.78 11.44 28.46
C GLY A 173 -38.05 10.34 29.22
N LEU A 174 -38.46 10.04 30.45
CA LEU A 174 -37.90 8.94 31.22
C LEU A 174 -38.13 7.57 30.59
N THR A 175 -39.32 7.35 30.02
CA THR A 175 -39.65 6.11 29.28
C THR A 175 -38.77 5.96 28.06
N ALA A 176 -38.59 7.04 27.28
CA ALA A 176 -37.71 7.03 26.11
C ALA A 176 -36.25 6.77 26.51
N LEU A 177 -35.79 7.40 27.58
CA LEU A 177 -34.42 7.25 28.10
C LEU A 177 -34.15 5.82 28.61
N ALA A 178 -35.12 5.16 29.23
CA ALA A 178 -34.97 3.81 29.79
C ALA A 178 -34.73 2.75 28.69
N ILE A 179 -35.18 2.97 27.46
CA ILE A 179 -35.02 2.06 26.35
C ILE A 179 -33.60 2.10 25.76
N VAL A 180 -32.94 3.24 25.81
CA VAL A 180 -31.59 3.45 25.24
C VAL A 180 -30.53 2.52 25.85
N PRO A 181 -30.41 2.36 27.18
CA PRO A 181 -29.45 1.43 27.78
C PRO A 181 -29.71 -0.05 27.40
N ILE A 182 -30.99 -0.45 27.33
CA ILE A 182 -31.36 -1.82 26.95
C ILE A 182 -30.87 -2.11 25.52
N TYR A 183 -31.12 -1.17 24.62
CA TYR A 183 -30.69 -1.29 23.24
C TYR A 183 -29.16 -1.36 23.11
N PHE A 184 -28.45 -0.48 23.84
CA PHE A 184 -26.99 -0.46 23.89
C PHE A 184 -26.41 -1.77 24.44
N TRP A 185 -27.04 -2.34 25.47
CA TRP A 185 -26.63 -3.64 26.04
C TRP A 185 -26.74 -4.76 25.02
N ILE A 186 -27.88 -4.84 24.28
CA ILE A 186 -28.08 -5.84 23.21
C ILE A 186 -27.02 -5.68 22.12
N THR A 187 -26.72 -4.43 21.73
CA THR A 187 -25.70 -4.12 20.72
C THR A 187 -24.29 -4.56 21.18
N SER A 188 -23.96 -4.33 22.44
CA SER A 188 -22.69 -4.77 23.03
C SER A 188 -22.55 -6.30 23.05
N LEU A 189 -23.63 -7.02 23.42
CA LEU A 189 -23.67 -8.48 23.38
C LEU A 189 -23.47 -9.03 21.96
N GLN A 190 -24.13 -8.42 20.96
CA GLN A 190 -23.97 -8.77 19.55
C GLN A 190 -22.51 -8.62 19.12
N GLY A 191 -21.88 -7.47 19.41
CA GLY A 191 -20.48 -7.21 19.09
C GLY A 191 -19.52 -8.26 19.67
N LYS A 192 -19.68 -8.57 20.96
CA LYS A 192 -18.87 -9.59 21.65
C LYS A 192 -19.04 -10.98 21.04
N LYS A 193 -20.29 -11.41 20.77
CA LYS A 193 -20.59 -12.74 20.24
C LYS A 193 -20.07 -12.94 18.81
N LEU A 194 -20.12 -11.90 17.97
CA LEU A 194 -19.74 -11.98 16.56
C LEU A 194 -18.23 -11.76 16.31
N LYS A 195 -17.49 -11.24 17.28
CA LYS A 195 -16.06 -10.87 17.12
C LYS A 195 -15.20 -12.04 16.63
N SER A 196 -15.34 -13.23 17.23
CA SER A 196 -14.56 -14.43 16.85
C SER A 196 -14.89 -14.90 15.44
N SER A 197 -16.19 -14.99 15.11
CA SER A 197 -16.65 -15.42 13.78
C SER A 197 -16.21 -14.48 12.66
N ARG A 198 -16.19 -13.18 12.93
CA ARG A 198 -15.70 -12.19 11.98
C ARG A 198 -14.19 -12.29 11.75
N LYS A 199 -13.42 -12.56 12.82
CA LYS A 199 -11.97 -12.82 12.71
C LYS A 199 -11.71 -14.05 11.82
N ASN A 200 -12.47 -15.12 12.03
CA ASN A 200 -12.36 -16.33 11.21
C ASN A 200 -12.71 -16.05 9.73
N MET A 201 -13.76 -15.24 9.50
CA MET A 201 -14.17 -14.87 8.14
C MET A 201 -13.08 -14.12 7.38
N ARG A 202 -12.32 -13.23 8.06
CA ARG A 202 -11.14 -12.60 7.46
C ARG A 202 -10.11 -13.62 7.02
N GLY A 203 -9.75 -14.55 7.90
CA GLY A 203 -8.78 -15.60 7.57
C GLY A 203 -9.21 -16.44 6.37
N PHE A 204 -10.51 -16.76 6.24
CA PHE A 204 -11.03 -17.42 5.05
C PHE A 204 -10.93 -16.56 3.80
N ASN A 205 -11.23 -15.26 3.90
CA ASN A 205 -11.15 -14.34 2.76
C ASN A 205 -9.70 -14.15 2.28
N GLU A 206 -8.75 -14.01 3.21
CA GLU A 206 -7.33 -13.90 2.92
C GLU A 206 -6.80 -15.15 2.22
N ARG A 207 -7.11 -16.34 2.74
CA ARG A 207 -6.72 -17.63 2.11
C ARG A 207 -7.32 -17.79 0.72
N ARG A 208 -8.59 -17.45 0.54
CA ARG A 208 -9.27 -17.51 -0.76
C ARG A 208 -8.61 -16.57 -1.77
N SER A 209 -8.37 -15.31 -1.39
CA SER A 209 -7.73 -14.33 -2.26
C SER A 209 -6.30 -14.72 -2.60
N GLY A 210 -5.53 -15.19 -1.62
CA GLY A 210 -4.17 -15.69 -1.84
C GLY A 210 -4.15 -16.91 -2.77
N SER A 211 -5.08 -17.84 -2.62
CA SER A 211 -5.18 -19.02 -3.49
C SER A 211 -5.55 -18.64 -4.94
N ILE A 212 -6.47 -17.70 -5.15
CA ILE A 212 -6.81 -17.19 -6.50
C ILE A 212 -5.57 -16.53 -7.13
N MET A 213 -4.85 -15.71 -6.37
CA MET A 213 -3.63 -15.06 -6.87
C MET A 213 -2.57 -16.07 -7.27
N SER A 214 -2.34 -17.10 -6.45
CA SER A 214 -1.43 -18.19 -6.75
C SER A 214 -1.80 -18.94 -8.04
N ILE A 215 -3.09 -19.20 -8.27
CA ILE A 215 -3.56 -19.82 -9.53
C ILE A 215 -3.27 -18.90 -10.73
N LEU A 216 -3.54 -17.60 -10.60
CA LEU A 216 -3.29 -16.64 -11.70
C LEU A 216 -1.80 -16.53 -12.03
N GLU A 217 -0.94 -16.48 -11.03
CA GLU A 217 0.52 -16.44 -11.20
C GLU A 217 1.08 -17.73 -11.80
N SER A 218 0.47 -18.88 -11.48
CA SER A 218 0.89 -20.20 -11.95
C SER A 218 0.02 -20.75 -13.10
N MET A 219 -0.76 -19.92 -13.80
CA MET A 219 -1.73 -20.36 -14.80
C MET A 219 -1.09 -21.24 -15.89
N ASN A 220 0.11 -20.89 -16.33
CA ASN A 220 0.84 -21.70 -17.31
C ASN A 220 1.13 -23.12 -16.81
N VAL A 221 1.45 -23.26 -15.50
CA VAL A 221 1.68 -24.56 -14.88
C VAL A 221 0.37 -25.34 -14.78
N VAL A 222 -0.70 -24.70 -14.28
CA VAL A 222 -2.03 -25.34 -14.20
C VAL A 222 -2.47 -25.88 -15.54
N LYS A 223 -2.31 -25.07 -16.61
CA LYS A 223 -2.65 -25.44 -17.99
C LYS A 223 -1.76 -26.55 -18.54
N SER A 224 -0.44 -26.46 -18.34
CA SER A 224 0.49 -27.46 -18.88
C SER A 224 0.33 -28.85 -18.27
N PHE A 225 -0.16 -28.91 -17.03
CA PHE A 225 -0.41 -30.17 -16.33
C PHE A 225 -1.89 -30.60 -16.34
N ASN A 226 -2.80 -29.86 -16.99
CA ASN A 226 -4.26 -30.12 -17.02
C ASN A 226 -4.83 -30.34 -15.61
N ARG A 227 -4.56 -29.39 -14.71
CA ARG A 227 -4.96 -29.51 -13.27
C ARG A 227 -6.06 -28.53 -12.87
N GLU A 228 -6.83 -28.00 -13.82
CA GLU A 228 -7.90 -27.05 -13.58
C GLU A 228 -8.95 -27.56 -12.62
N GLU A 229 -9.35 -28.83 -12.75
CA GLU A 229 -10.37 -29.44 -11.86
C GLU A 229 -9.88 -29.56 -10.42
N ILE A 230 -8.59 -29.83 -10.21
CA ILE A 230 -8.00 -29.92 -8.87
C ILE A 230 -8.00 -28.53 -8.22
N GLU A 231 -7.58 -27.51 -8.93
CA GLU A 231 -7.57 -26.15 -8.40
C GLU A 231 -8.99 -25.62 -8.17
N LEU A 232 -9.94 -25.95 -9.07
CA LEU A 232 -11.36 -25.63 -8.87
C LEU A 232 -11.92 -26.35 -7.61
N GLY A 233 -11.55 -27.59 -7.40
CA GLY A 233 -11.93 -28.35 -6.19
C GLY A 233 -11.46 -27.67 -4.91
N LYS A 234 -10.19 -27.28 -4.85
CA LYS A 234 -9.63 -26.51 -3.70
C LYS A 234 -10.36 -25.19 -3.47
N GLN A 235 -10.66 -24.44 -4.56
CA GLN A 235 -11.40 -23.19 -4.47
C GLN A 235 -12.84 -23.42 -3.99
N THR A 236 -13.47 -24.51 -4.41
CA THR A 236 -14.84 -24.86 -3.97
C THR A 236 -14.87 -25.15 -2.48
N GLU A 237 -13.90 -25.87 -1.95
CA GLU A 237 -13.79 -26.15 -0.51
C GLU A 237 -13.60 -24.86 0.31
N LEU A 238 -12.68 -23.99 -0.11
CA LEU A 238 -12.47 -22.68 0.52
C LEU A 238 -13.72 -21.81 0.49
N GLN A 239 -14.44 -21.83 -0.64
CA GLN A 239 -15.69 -21.08 -0.82
C GLN A 239 -16.82 -21.61 0.06
N GLN A 240 -16.92 -22.93 0.24
CA GLN A 240 -17.90 -23.55 1.14
C GLN A 240 -17.63 -23.19 2.60
N GLY A 241 -16.37 -23.21 3.02
CA GLY A 241 -15.97 -22.76 4.36
C GLY A 241 -16.31 -21.29 4.62
N TYR A 242 -16.01 -20.43 3.65
CA TYR A 242 -16.38 -19.00 3.69
C TYR A 242 -17.90 -18.81 3.79
N TYR A 243 -18.67 -19.49 2.92
CA TYR A 243 -20.13 -19.42 2.89
C TYR A 243 -20.74 -19.88 4.23
N GLY A 244 -20.32 -21.01 4.78
CA GLY A 244 -20.84 -21.53 6.05
C GLY A 244 -20.62 -20.55 7.21
N ASN A 245 -19.42 -19.96 7.29
CA ASN A 245 -19.11 -18.97 8.30
C ASN A 245 -19.89 -17.67 8.11
N GLN A 246 -20.04 -17.20 6.86
CA GLN A 246 -20.83 -16.01 6.53
C GLN A 246 -22.30 -16.20 6.91
N LEU A 247 -22.89 -17.35 6.59
CA LEU A 247 -24.27 -17.68 6.93
C LEU A 247 -24.49 -17.72 8.44
N SER A 248 -23.54 -18.28 9.20
CA SER A 248 -23.59 -18.32 10.67
C SER A 248 -23.59 -16.92 11.27
N ILE A 249 -22.70 -16.02 10.77
CA ILE A 249 -22.67 -14.62 11.19
C ILE A 249 -24.00 -13.93 10.88
N ARG A 250 -24.54 -14.13 9.68
CA ARG A 250 -25.81 -13.50 9.25
C ARG A 250 -27.00 -13.98 10.08
N ARG A 251 -27.10 -15.29 10.34
CA ARG A 251 -28.17 -15.84 11.22
C ARG A 251 -28.11 -15.24 12.62
N ALA A 252 -26.93 -15.17 13.24
CA ALA A 252 -26.76 -14.55 14.53
C ALA A 252 -27.09 -13.05 14.50
N SER A 253 -26.63 -12.31 13.48
CA SER A 253 -26.97 -10.90 13.31
C SER A 253 -28.47 -10.67 13.20
N PHE A 254 -29.16 -11.42 12.37
CA PHE A 254 -30.61 -11.28 12.19
C PHE A 254 -31.39 -11.55 13.48
N GLY A 255 -30.93 -12.50 14.31
CA GLY A 255 -31.53 -12.74 15.64
C GLY A 255 -31.41 -11.53 16.56
N PHE A 256 -30.24 -10.89 16.61
CA PHE A 256 -30.05 -9.66 17.38
C PHE A 256 -30.83 -8.47 16.79
N ASP A 257 -30.90 -8.36 15.46
CA ASP A 257 -31.64 -7.27 14.81
C ASP A 257 -33.16 -7.40 15.05
N ALA A 258 -33.69 -8.62 15.05
CA ALA A 258 -35.06 -8.90 15.44
C ALA A 258 -35.33 -8.51 16.91
N LEU A 259 -34.43 -8.85 17.84
CA LEU A 259 -34.54 -8.47 19.25
C LEU A 259 -34.51 -6.94 19.43
N LYS A 260 -33.58 -6.26 18.73
CA LYS A 260 -33.52 -4.77 18.75
C LYS A 260 -34.80 -4.13 18.19
N SER A 261 -35.31 -4.66 17.09
CA SER A 261 -36.57 -4.20 16.51
C SER A 261 -37.74 -4.39 17.49
N PHE A 262 -37.81 -5.54 18.15
CA PHE A 262 -38.81 -5.81 19.17
C PHE A 262 -38.76 -4.79 20.32
N VAL A 263 -37.58 -4.53 20.87
CA VAL A 263 -37.39 -3.52 21.95
C VAL A 263 -37.80 -2.11 21.47
N SER A 264 -37.40 -1.72 20.26
CA SER A 264 -37.76 -0.42 19.67
C SER A 264 -39.28 -0.29 19.50
N GLN A 265 -39.93 -1.32 18.94
CA GLN A 265 -41.39 -1.31 18.75
C GLN A 265 -42.14 -1.31 20.08
N THR A 266 -41.71 -2.11 21.06
CA THR A 266 -42.27 -2.11 22.41
C THR A 266 -42.14 -0.73 23.04
N GLY A 267 -41.00 -0.06 22.86
CA GLY A 267 -40.81 1.33 23.30
C GLY A 267 -41.81 2.30 22.66
N THR A 268 -42.00 2.18 21.35
CA THR A 268 -43.01 2.98 20.63
C THR A 268 -44.41 2.76 21.21
N VAL A 269 -44.81 1.51 21.43
CA VAL A 269 -46.12 1.15 22.02
C VAL A 269 -46.28 1.75 23.42
N LEU A 270 -45.24 1.65 24.29
CA LEU A 270 -45.27 2.22 25.62
C LEU A 270 -45.44 3.74 25.60
N ILE A 271 -44.75 4.42 24.70
CA ILE A 271 -44.87 5.88 24.53
C ILE A 271 -46.28 6.26 24.03
N ILE A 272 -46.85 5.50 23.09
CA ILE A 272 -48.22 5.73 22.63
C ILE A 272 -49.22 5.57 23.77
N ILE A 273 -49.15 4.47 24.53
CA ILE A 273 -50.04 4.19 25.65
C ILE A 273 -49.92 5.29 26.72
N LEU A 274 -48.69 5.60 27.13
CA LEU A 274 -48.42 6.62 28.16
C LEU A 274 -48.91 8.02 27.73
N THR A 275 -48.58 8.42 26.48
CA THR A 275 -49.01 9.74 25.98
C THR A 275 -50.52 9.80 25.83
N SER A 276 -51.17 8.73 25.32
CA SER A 276 -52.64 8.65 25.21
C SER A 276 -53.33 8.73 26.58
N TYR A 277 -52.78 8.02 27.58
CA TYR A 277 -53.27 8.09 28.97
C TYR A 277 -53.21 9.52 29.51
N LEU A 278 -52.05 10.22 29.32
CA LEU A 278 -51.88 11.60 29.75
C LEU A 278 -52.83 12.57 29.06
N VAL A 279 -53.14 12.33 27.78
CA VAL A 279 -54.15 13.13 27.03
C VAL A 279 -55.55 12.88 27.57
N LEU A 280 -55.93 11.62 27.78
CA LEU A 280 -57.28 11.24 28.27
C LEU A 280 -57.52 11.71 29.71
N THR A 281 -56.50 11.78 30.54
CA THR A 281 -56.58 12.30 31.93
C THR A 281 -56.51 13.82 32.01
N GLY A 282 -56.40 14.53 30.88
CA GLY A 282 -56.38 16.00 30.84
C GLY A 282 -55.10 16.59 31.44
N TYR A 283 -53.95 15.85 31.39
CA TYR A 283 -52.69 16.36 31.92
C TYR A 283 -52.29 17.68 31.22
N PRO A 284 -51.89 18.72 31.95
CA PRO A 284 -51.61 20.04 31.36
C PRO A 284 -50.58 19.99 30.22
N GLY A 285 -50.92 20.60 29.08
CA GLY A 285 -50.05 20.68 27.90
C GLY A 285 -50.02 19.40 27.03
N MET A 286 -50.79 18.37 27.36
CA MET A 286 -50.91 17.15 26.58
C MET A 286 -52.13 17.21 25.66
N THR A 287 -51.90 17.12 24.33
CA THR A 287 -52.88 17.22 23.29
C THR A 287 -52.84 15.98 22.40
N ILE A 288 -53.80 15.77 21.49
CA ILE A 288 -53.80 14.66 20.54
C ILE A 288 -52.58 14.73 19.64
N GLY A 289 -52.14 15.94 19.24
CA GLY A 289 -50.94 16.17 18.46
C GLY A 289 -49.69 15.66 19.15
N LYS A 290 -49.61 15.73 20.51
CA LYS A 290 -48.47 15.23 21.30
C LYS A 290 -48.23 13.72 21.15
N ILE A 291 -49.23 12.92 20.79
CA ILE A 291 -49.06 11.49 20.50
C ILE A 291 -48.15 11.33 19.31
N MET A 292 -48.44 11.99 18.20
CA MET A 292 -47.63 11.95 16.99
C MET A 292 -46.25 12.58 17.19
N TYR A 293 -46.20 13.67 17.94
CA TYR A 293 -44.96 14.34 18.30
C TYR A 293 -43.98 13.42 19.01
N HIS A 294 -44.39 12.72 20.07
CA HIS A 294 -43.55 11.83 20.83
C HIS A 294 -43.13 10.59 20.02
N ILE A 295 -44.03 10.03 19.16
CA ILE A 295 -43.69 8.91 18.28
C ILE A 295 -42.58 9.30 17.31
N MET A 296 -42.70 10.46 16.64
CA MET A 296 -41.69 10.92 15.69
C MET A 296 -40.36 11.23 16.34
N LEU A 297 -40.37 11.90 17.46
CA LEU A 297 -39.14 12.20 18.22
C LEU A 297 -38.48 10.91 18.72
N PHE A 298 -39.25 9.95 19.24
CA PHE A 298 -38.71 8.67 19.67
C PHE A 298 -38.10 7.87 18.54
N SER A 299 -38.69 7.93 17.35
CA SER A 299 -38.09 7.35 16.14
C SER A 299 -36.73 7.99 15.83
N ASN A 300 -36.59 9.32 16.01
CA ASN A 300 -35.30 10.03 15.85
C ASN A 300 -34.29 9.66 16.95
N VAL A 301 -34.72 9.19 18.13
CA VAL A 301 -33.85 8.66 19.19
C VAL A 301 -33.36 7.25 18.84
N THR A 302 -34.24 6.38 18.33
CA THR A 302 -33.91 4.95 18.11
C THR A 302 -33.21 4.68 16.78
N ALA A 303 -33.46 5.46 15.72
CA ALA A 303 -32.86 5.26 14.40
C ALA A 303 -31.30 5.28 14.40
N PRO A 304 -30.62 6.20 15.10
CA PRO A 304 -29.15 6.18 15.21
C PRO A 304 -28.63 4.91 15.86
N ILE A 305 -29.35 4.41 16.87
CA ILE A 305 -28.90 3.25 17.65
C ILE A 305 -28.91 1.98 16.79
N THR A 306 -29.83 1.85 15.84
CA THR A 306 -29.85 0.75 14.87
C THR A 306 -28.63 0.77 13.94
N SER A 307 -28.12 1.95 13.62
CA SER A 307 -26.95 2.15 12.74
C SER A 307 -25.62 2.03 13.45
N LEU A 308 -25.59 2.21 14.79
CA LEU A 308 -24.36 2.16 15.61
C LEU A 308 -23.59 0.86 15.44
N GLN A 309 -24.27 -0.28 15.30
CA GLN A 309 -23.62 -1.58 15.15
C GLN A 309 -22.73 -1.60 13.90
N ARG A 310 -23.26 -1.18 12.76
CA ARG A 310 -22.51 -1.15 11.50
C ARG A 310 -21.32 -0.19 11.60
N ILE A 311 -21.53 0.98 12.18
CA ILE A 311 -20.47 1.98 12.36
C ILE A 311 -19.39 1.45 13.29
N PHE A 312 -19.78 0.75 14.38
CA PHE A 312 -18.83 0.15 15.30
C PHE A 312 -18.00 -0.96 14.66
N ASP A 313 -18.61 -1.73 13.77
CA ASP A 313 -17.91 -2.76 12.99
C ASP A 313 -16.93 -2.14 12.00
N ASP A 314 -17.36 -1.11 11.27
CA ASP A 314 -16.50 -0.34 10.35
C ASP A 314 -15.31 0.31 11.09
N LEU A 315 -15.54 0.81 12.31
CA LEU A 315 -14.49 1.38 13.16
C LEU A 315 -13.48 0.33 13.63
N ASN A 316 -13.95 -0.85 14.04
CA ASN A 316 -13.05 -1.93 14.45
C ASN A 316 -12.20 -2.45 13.28
N ASP A 317 -12.78 -2.55 12.09
CA ASP A 317 -12.05 -2.91 10.88
C ASP A 317 -11.02 -1.83 10.52
N ALA A 318 -11.41 -0.57 10.62
CA ALA A 318 -10.53 0.55 10.40
C ALA A 318 -9.34 0.60 11.38
N LEU A 319 -9.54 0.22 12.64
CA LEU A 319 -8.44 0.16 13.61
C LEU A 319 -7.36 -0.82 13.20
N VAL A 320 -7.73 -2.00 12.66
CA VAL A 320 -6.77 -3.01 12.22
C VAL A 320 -6.00 -2.53 10.99
N TYR A 321 -6.70 -1.99 10.00
CA TYR A 321 -6.04 -1.48 8.79
C TYR A 321 -5.19 -0.23 9.07
N ALA A 322 -5.66 0.65 9.95
CA ALA A 322 -4.90 1.81 10.37
C ALA A 322 -3.64 1.43 11.15
N GLU A 323 -3.70 0.38 11.99
CA GLU A 323 -2.52 -0.15 12.68
C GLU A 323 -1.47 -0.61 11.67
N GLY A 324 -1.85 -1.44 10.68
CA GLY A 324 -0.92 -1.85 9.62
C GLY A 324 -0.37 -0.70 8.77
N TYR A 325 -1.14 0.36 8.56
CA TYR A 325 -0.67 1.57 7.88
C TYR A 325 0.35 2.35 8.74
N PHE A 326 0.05 2.59 10.01
CA PHE A 326 0.94 3.33 10.90
C PHE A 326 2.21 2.53 11.26
N ASP A 327 2.15 1.20 11.28
CA ASP A 327 3.35 0.36 11.42
C ASP A 327 4.36 0.60 10.27
N ILE A 328 3.86 0.93 9.08
CA ILE A 328 4.73 1.34 7.97
C ILE A 328 5.24 2.78 8.18
N VAL A 329 4.35 3.72 8.50
CA VAL A 329 4.71 5.16 8.59
C VAL A 329 5.65 5.45 9.76
N ASP A 330 5.46 4.77 10.89
CA ASP A 330 6.22 5.00 12.14
C ASP A 330 7.46 4.10 12.27
N ALA A 331 7.85 3.39 11.21
CA ALA A 331 9.03 2.51 11.23
C ALA A 331 10.34 3.33 11.16
N ASP A 332 10.59 4.21 12.13
CA ASP A 332 11.76 5.09 12.17
C ASP A 332 13.09 4.31 12.19
N ALA A 333 13.13 3.12 12.80
CA ALA A 333 14.27 2.22 12.80
C ALA A 333 14.63 1.66 11.42
N GLU A 334 13.71 1.77 10.44
CA GLU A 334 13.92 1.32 9.07
C GLU A 334 14.37 2.44 8.13
N LEU A 335 14.56 3.66 8.63
CA LEU A 335 15.15 4.74 7.83
C LEU A 335 16.56 4.36 7.40
N GLU A 336 16.87 4.73 6.17
CA GLU A 336 18.20 4.47 5.62
C GLU A 336 19.25 5.29 6.40
N PRO A 337 20.24 4.62 7.01
CA PRO A 337 21.30 5.32 7.74
C PRO A 337 22.17 6.10 6.75
N THR A 338 22.42 7.36 7.06
CA THR A 338 23.26 8.22 6.24
C THR A 338 24.24 9.00 7.12
N GLY A 339 25.48 9.07 6.68
CA GLY A 339 26.49 9.96 7.24
C GLY A 339 26.44 11.35 6.60
N SER A 340 27.49 12.12 6.81
CA SER A 340 27.64 13.49 6.31
C SER A 340 28.88 13.71 5.44
N TYR A 341 29.72 12.69 5.28
CA TYR A 341 30.96 12.81 4.53
C TYR A 341 30.71 12.90 3.03
N ARG A 342 31.21 13.97 2.39
CA ARG A 342 31.10 14.26 0.95
C ARG A 342 32.43 14.85 0.49
N PRO A 343 33.40 14.05 0.01
CA PRO A 343 34.67 14.55 -0.48
C PRO A 343 34.53 15.25 -1.84
N GLU A 344 35.44 16.14 -2.19
CA GLU A 344 35.45 16.78 -3.52
C GLU A 344 35.69 15.78 -4.65
N LYS A 345 36.41 14.69 -4.41
CA LYS A 345 36.70 13.64 -5.40
C LYS A 345 36.63 12.26 -4.75
N VAL A 346 35.98 11.35 -5.43
CA VAL A 346 35.91 9.92 -5.08
C VAL A 346 36.91 9.17 -5.96
N GLN A 347 37.86 8.45 -5.34
CA GLN A 347 38.86 7.66 -6.05
C GLN A 347 38.36 6.26 -6.35
N GLY A 348 37.65 5.62 -5.40
CA GLY A 348 37.06 4.31 -5.57
C GLY A 348 37.87 3.16 -4.99
N ASN A 349 38.71 3.41 -3.95
CA ASN A 349 39.41 2.35 -3.23
C ASN A 349 38.50 1.78 -2.14
N PHE A 350 38.02 0.53 -2.29
CA PHE A 350 37.29 -0.15 -1.23
C PHE A 350 38.20 -1.10 -0.44
N GLU A 351 37.96 -1.17 0.86
CA GLU A 351 38.57 -2.18 1.73
C GLU A 351 37.51 -2.76 2.68
N MET A 352 37.37 -4.07 2.67
CA MET A 352 36.55 -4.83 3.63
C MET A 352 37.49 -5.56 4.59
N LYS A 353 37.21 -5.52 5.91
CA LYS A 353 37.99 -6.16 6.95
C LYS A 353 37.09 -6.95 7.90
N GLY A 354 37.23 -8.26 7.91
CA GLY A 354 36.53 -9.15 8.82
C GLY A 354 35.01 -9.04 8.76
N VAL A 355 34.44 -8.96 7.55
CA VAL A 355 33.03 -8.65 7.34
C VAL A 355 32.17 -9.91 7.40
N ASP A 356 31.25 -9.93 8.37
CA ASP A 356 30.13 -10.90 8.44
C ASP A 356 28.83 -10.22 8.01
N PHE A 357 27.95 -10.99 7.36
CA PHE A 357 26.64 -10.47 7.01
C PHE A 357 25.55 -11.55 6.95
N THR A 358 24.38 -11.23 7.55
CA THR A 358 23.18 -12.05 7.56
C THR A 358 22.00 -11.27 7.00
N TYR A 359 21.31 -11.83 6.01
CA TYR A 359 20.08 -11.23 5.47
C TYR A 359 18.93 -11.22 6.51
N PRO A 360 17.92 -10.32 6.38
CA PRO A 360 16.78 -10.25 7.30
C PRO A 360 15.97 -11.55 7.43
N ASN A 361 16.07 -12.45 6.44
CA ASN A 361 15.45 -13.78 6.47
C ASN A 361 16.22 -14.81 7.30
N GLY A 362 17.34 -14.43 7.93
CA GLY A 362 18.20 -15.30 8.73
C GLY A 362 19.29 -16.04 7.94
N THR A 363 19.40 -15.85 6.62
CA THR A 363 20.46 -16.48 5.82
C THR A 363 21.79 -15.76 6.04
N LYS A 364 22.76 -16.41 6.67
CA LYS A 364 24.14 -15.91 6.78
C LYS A 364 24.82 -16.06 5.42
N ALA A 365 25.20 -14.94 4.81
CA ALA A 365 25.68 -14.88 3.43
C ALA A 365 27.18 -14.63 3.29
N LEU A 366 27.82 -14.02 4.30
CA LEU A 366 29.26 -13.77 4.30
C LEU A 366 29.85 -14.11 5.67
N HIS A 367 31.08 -14.65 5.66
CA HIS A 367 31.82 -15.10 6.81
C HIS A 367 33.24 -14.57 6.76
N ASP A 368 33.61 -13.64 7.66
CA ASP A 368 34.96 -13.08 7.83
C ASP A 368 35.62 -12.64 6.52
N ILE A 369 34.87 -11.92 5.66
CA ILE A 369 35.37 -11.47 4.36
C ILE A 369 36.32 -10.29 4.53
N SER A 370 37.54 -10.46 3.99
CA SER A 370 38.55 -9.40 3.89
C SER A 370 39.05 -9.30 2.46
N LEU A 371 38.81 -8.15 1.80
CA LEU A 371 39.23 -7.90 0.42
C LEU A 371 39.53 -6.42 0.17
N LYS A 372 40.28 -6.15 -0.90
CA LYS A 372 40.60 -4.78 -1.35
C LYS A 372 40.27 -4.62 -2.83
N VAL A 373 39.66 -3.49 -3.17
CA VAL A 373 39.43 -3.05 -4.54
C VAL A 373 40.22 -1.78 -4.75
N GLU A 374 41.14 -1.82 -5.69
CA GLU A 374 42.02 -0.69 -6.00
C GLU A 374 41.39 0.25 -7.03
N SER A 375 41.57 1.53 -6.82
CA SER A 375 41.06 2.57 -7.74
C SER A 375 41.63 2.37 -9.15
N GLY A 376 40.76 2.54 -10.15
CA GLY A 376 41.13 2.46 -11.54
C GLY A 376 41.40 1.05 -12.07
N LYS A 377 41.15 0.00 -11.26
CA LYS A 377 41.35 -1.41 -11.61
C LYS A 377 40.04 -2.16 -11.70
N ILE A 378 40.12 -3.31 -12.40
CA ILE A 378 39.01 -4.25 -12.54
C ILE A 378 39.21 -5.37 -11.52
N THR A 379 38.23 -5.57 -10.68
CA THR A 379 38.17 -6.65 -9.70
C THR A 379 37.04 -7.60 -10.06
N ALA A 380 37.33 -8.88 -10.28
CA ALA A 380 36.33 -9.91 -10.53
C ALA A 380 35.97 -10.67 -9.26
N LEU A 381 34.68 -10.84 -9.01
CA LEU A 381 34.14 -11.73 -7.98
C LEU A 381 33.61 -13.00 -8.65
N VAL A 382 34.21 -14.15 -8.35
CA VAL A 382 33.87 -15.45 -8.94
C VAL A 382 33.42 -16.43 -7.85
N GLY A 383 32.61 -17.41 -8.22
CA GLY A 383 32.10 -18.43 -7.31
C GLY A 383 30.78 -19.02 -7.81
N LEU A 384 30.35 -20.13 -7.24
CA LEU A 384 29.06 -20.74 -7.58
C LEU A 384 27.88 -19.84 -7.17
N SER A 385 26.68 -20.17 -7.66
CA SER A 385 25.46 -19.47 -7.24
C SER A 385 25.29 -19.60 -5.72
N GLY A 386 24.96 -18.49 -5.05
CA GLY A 386 24.85 -18.45 -3.58
C GLY A 386 26.17 -18.26 -2.82
N ALA A 387 27.32 -18.12 -3.48
CA ALA A 387 28.63 -17.93 -2.83
C ALA A 387 28.81 -16.55 -2.15
N GLY A 388 27.86 -15.62 -2.23
CA GLY A 388 27.92 -14.31 -1.56
C GLY A 388 28.38 -13.14 -2.46
N LYS A 389 28.63 -13.36 -3.77
CA LYS A 389 29.15 -12.33 -4.69
C LYS A 389 28.27 -11.06 -4.74
N SER A 390 26.98 -11.20 -5.06
CA SER A 390 26.05 -10.06 -5.10
C SER A 390 25.83 -9.43 -3.72
N THR A 391 26.03 -10.18 -2.64
CA THR A 391 25.99 -9.66 -1.28
C THR A 391 27.14 -8.67 -1.01
N ILE A 392 28.36 -8.97 -1.51
CA ILE A 392 29.48 -8.02 -1.42
C ILE A 392 29.12 -6.71 -2.13
N VAL A 393 28.62 -6.77 -3.37
CA VAL A 393 28.21 -5.57 -4.12
C VAL A 393 27.12 -4.79 -3.39
N ASN A 394 26.13 -5.47 -2.82
CA ASN A 394 25.07 -4.83 -2.04
C ASN A 394 25.59 -4.11 -0.78
N LEU A 395 26.63 -4.62 -0.14
CA LEU A 395 27.29 -3.99 0.99
C LEU A 395 28.14 -2.79 0.55
N LEU A 396 28.85 -2.89 -0.57
CA LEU A 396 29.66 -1.79 -1.12
C LEU A 396 28.82 -0.63 -1.62
N ASP A 397 27.58 -0.89 -2.12
CA ASP A 397 26.61 0.14 -2.49
C ASP A 397 25.75 0.64 -1.29
N LYS A 398 26.12 0.18 -0.08
CA LYS A 398 25.42 0.55 1.16
C LYS A 398 23.91 0.26 1.15
N PHE A 399 23.46 -0.80 0.42
CA PHE A 399 22.08 -1.30 0.52
C PHE A 399 21.83 -2.00 1.84
N TYR A 400 22.90 -2.60 2.41
CA TYR A 400 22.90 -3.25 3.71
C TYR A 400 24.13 -2.81 4.49
N GLU A 401 24.10 -2.98 5.80
CA GLU A 401 25.22 -2.79 6.70
C GLU A 401 25.73 -4.16 7.18
N PRO A 402 27.03 -4.34 7.37
CA PRO A 402 27.58 -5.59 7.88
C PRO A 402 27.21 -5.82 9.35
N ASP A 403 27.06 -7.08 9.75
CA ASP A 403 26.84 -7.48 11.15
C ASP A 403 28.11 -7.21 11.99
N CYS A 404 29.28 -7.52 11.43
CA CYS A 404 30.58 -7.30 12.01
C CYS A 404 31.56 -6.83 10.93
N GLY A 405 32.75 -6.32 11.37
CA GLY A 405 33.77 -5.81 10.47
C GLY A 405 33.57 -4.36 10.04
N VAL A 406 34.39 -3.91 9.11
CA VAL A 406 34.40 -2.54 8.61
C VAL A 406 34.56 -2.54 7.11
N ILE A 407 33.82 -1.66 6.45
CA ILE A 407 33.93 -1.40 5.01
C ILE A 407 34.31 0.07 4.85
N THR A 408 35.40 0.33 4.16
CA THR A 408 35.85 1.70 3.88
C THR A 408 35.88 1.99 2.39
N LEU A 409 35.63 3.23 2.02
CA LEU A 409 35.86 3.79 0.70
C LEU A 409 36.80 4.98 0.83
N ASP A 410 37.94 4.92 0.10
CA ASP A 410 39.01 5.92 0.15
C ASP A 410 39.52 6.16 1.58
N GLY A 411 39.55 5.08 2.42
CA GLY A 411 40.00 5.10 3.80
C GLY A 411 38.97 5.59 4.83
N VAL A 412 37.79 5.99 4.44
CA VAL A 412 36.69 6.45 5.31
C VAL A 412 35.62 5.37 5.40
N ASP A 413 35.14 5.08 6.62
CA ASP A 413 34.07 4.10 6.85
C ASP A 413 32.80 4.46 6.07
N LEU A 414 32.18 3.49 5.38
CA LEU A 414 30.95 3.72 4.61
C LEU A 414 29.79 4.25 5.47
N ARG A 415 29.80 3.97 6.77
CA ARG A 415 28.78 4.51 7.69
C ARG A 415 28.81 6.03 7.77
N ASP A 416 30.00 6.65 7.63
CA ASP A 416 30.19 8.10 7.70
C ASP A 416 29.84 8.82 6.39
N TRP A 417 29.74 8.10 5.27
CA TRP A 417 29.40 8.65 3.97
C TRP A 417 27.93 9.05 3.88
N ASP A 418 27.67 10.19 3.27
CA ASP A 418 26.33 10.53 2.80
C ASP A 418 25.89 9.54 1.72
N THR A 419 24.83 8.80 1.99
CA THR A 419 24.39 7.67 1.16
C THR A 419 23.96 8.11 -0.26
N ARG A 420 23.32 9.27 -0.39
CA ARG A 420 22.93 9.82 -1.69
C ARG A 420 24.17 10.21 -2.50
N TYR A 421 25.09 10.94 -1.87
CA TYR A 421 26.34 11.35 -2.50
C TYR A 421 27.17 10.13 -2.94
N LEU A 422 27.27 9.10 -2.11
CA LEU A 422 27.95 7.85 -2.45
C LEU A 422 27.36 7.23 -3.72
N ARG A 423 26.05 7.04 -3.76
CA ARG A 423 25.37 6.41 -4.89
C ARG A 423 25.35 7.28 -6.16
N GLU A 424 25.50 8.59 -6.07
CA GLU A 424 25.74 9.45 -7.24
C GLU A 424 27.03 9.07 -7.96
N HIS A 425 28.05 8.58 -7.22
CA HIS A 425 29.35 8.18 -7.75
C HIS A 425 29.47 6.68 -8.09
N ILE A 426 28.43 5.89 -7.88
CA ILE A 426 28.37 4.45 -8.21
C ILE A 426 27.38 4.23 -9.34
N GLY A 427 27.77 3.46 -10.37
CA GLY A 427 26.90 2.92 -11.39
C GLY A 427 26.69 1.43 -11.15
N LEU A 428 25.44 1.01 -11.02
CA LEU A 428 25.08 -0.38 -10.76
C LEU A 428 24.26 -0.94 -11.93
N VAL A 429 24.70 -2.08 -12.47
CA VAL A 429 23.95 -2.89 -13.43
C VAL A 429 23.70 -4.26 -12.81
N LEU A 430 22.45 -4.57 -12.58
CA LEU A 430 22.01 -5.82 -11.94
C LEU A 430 21.82 -6.95 -12.96
N GLN A 431 21.80 -8.19 -12.50
CA GLN A 431 21.45 -9.35 -13.30
C GLN A 431 20.03 -9.25 -13.89
N LYS A 432 19.06 -8.81 -13.07
CA LYS A 432 17.70 -8.49 -13.51
C LYS A 432 17.48 -6.99 -13.43
N ASN A 433 17.36 -6.34 -14.58
CA ASN A 433 17.15 -4.90 -14.63
C ASN A 433 15.68 -4.57 -14.76
N HIS A 434 15.22 -3.63 -13.94
CA HIS A 434 13.84 -3.15 -13.99
C HIS A 434 13.67 -2.07 -15.06
N ILE A 435 12.64 -2.24 -15.88
CA ILE A 435 12.20 -1.25 -16.86
C ILE A 435 10.93 -0.61 -16.33
N PHE A 436 10.95 0.71 -16.18
CA PHE A 436 9.81 1.49 -15.74
C PHE A 436 8.79 1.65 -16.89
N ASP A 437 7.52 1.79 -16.53
CA ASP A 437 6.50 2.23 -17.48
C ASP A 437 6.88 3.59 -18.03
N GLY A 438 6.86 3.70 -19.38
CA GLY A 438 7.28 4.88 -20.08
C GLY A 438 8.03 4.56 -21.37
N SER A 439 8.57 5.56 -22.02
CA SER A 439 9.34 5.43 -23.24
C SER A 439 10.76 4.89 -23.01
N ILE A 440 11.40 4.44 -24.06
CA ILE A 440 12.82 4.06 -24.03
C ILE A 440 13.68 5.26 -23.63
N GLU A 441 13.38 6.45 -24.16
CA GLU A 441 14.08 7.67 -23.79
C GLU A 441 14.01 7.95 -22.30
N GLU A 442 12.80 7.94 -21.70
CA GLU A 442 12.59 8.16 -20.27
C GLU A 442 13.35 7.13 -19.42
N ASN A 443 13.37 5.89 -19.87
CA ASN A 443 14.11 4.84 -19.19
C ASN A 443 15.62 5.04 -19.22
N ILE A 444 16.21 5.50 -20.33
CA ILE A 444 17.65 5.80 -20.39
C ILE A 444 17.95 7.06 -19.60
N ARG A 445 17.12 8.10 -19.72
CA ARG A 445 17.24 9.40 -19.03
C ARG A 445 17.18 9.27 -17.51
N TYR A 446 16.64 8.15 -16.98
CA TYR A 446 16.65 7.85 -15.54
C TYR A 446 18.08 7.87 -14.93
N GLY A 447 19.12 7.58 -15.73
CA GLY A 447 20.51 7.67 -15.30
C GLY A 447 21.00 9.10 -15.04
N LYS A 448 20.46 10.10 -15.79
CA LYS A 448 20.76 11.54 -15.66
C LYS A 448 19.52 12.32 -16.14
N PRO A 449 18.63 12.75 -15.23
CA PRO A 449 17.36 13.39 -15.59
C PRO A 449 17.50 14.63 -16.48
N ASP A 450 18.56 15.41 -16.28
CA ASP A 450 18.82 16.66 -17.01
C ASP A 450 19.61 16.46 -18.32
N ALA A 451 19.80 15.20 -18.75
CA ALA A 451 20.54 14.90 -19.98
C ALA A 451 19.81 15.42 -21.23
N THR A 452 20.57 15.90 -22.21
CA THR A 452 20.00 16.24 -23.52
C THR A 452 19.63 14.97 -24.30
N PHE A 453 18.82 15.11 -25.35
CA PHE A 453 18.47 13.96 -26.20
C PHE A 453 19.70 13.38 -26.89
N GLU A 454 20.66 14.22 -27.29
CA GLU A 454 21.92 13.81 -27.88
C GLU A 454 22.75 12.94 -26.93
N GLU A 455 22.82 13.32 -25.64
CA GLU A 455 23.47 12.50 -24.60
C GLU A 455 22.78 11.13 -24.44
N VAL A 456 21.46 11.07 -24.51
CA VAL A 456 20.67 9.83 -24.47
C VAL A 456 20.97 8.94 -25.66
N VAL A 457 21.03 9.53 -26.87
CA VAL A 457 21.39 8.83 -28.11
C VAL A 457 22.81 8.26 -28.03
N GLU A 458 23.76 9.04 -27.54
CA GLU A 458 25.15 8.61 -27.38
C GLU A 458 25.28 7.47 -26.37
N ALA A 459 24.54 7.54 -25.26
CA ALA A 459 24.47 6.45 -24.27
C ALA A 459 23.86 5.17 -24.89
N ALA A 460 22.83 5.30 -25.72
CA ALA A 460 22.23 4.17 -26.44
C ALA A 460 23.21 3.55 -27.46
N ARG A 461 24.04 4.36 -28.14
CA ARG A 461 25.11 3.87 -29.03
C ARG A 461 26.15 3.07 -28.26
N LYS A 462 26.64 3.61 -27.13
CA LYS A 462 27.59 2.91 -26.25
C LYS A 462 27.04 1.59 -25.72
N ALA A 463 25.75 1.51 -25.46
CA ALA A 463 25.07 0.29 -25.04
C ALA A 463 24.70 -0.64 -26.21
N SER A 464 25.12 -0.34 -27.44
CA SER A 464 24.83 -1.11 -28.66
C SER A 464 23.33 -1.41 -28.87
N ILE A 465 22.44 -0.47 -28.49
CA ILE A 465 20.99 -0.62 -28.66
C ILE A 465 20.40 0.41 -29.64
N TYR A 466 21.15 1.44 -30.03
CA TYR A 466 20.68 2.54 -30.86
C TYR A 466 19.98 2.07 -32.15
N ASP A 467 20.64 1.21 -32.95
CA ASP A 467 20.10 0.75 -34.22
C ASP A 467 18.79 -0.03 -34.05
N GLN A 468 18.68 -0.81 -32.98
CA GLN A 468 17.45 -1.51 -32.66
C GLN A 468 16.33 -0.53 -32.26
N ILE A 469 16.65 0.53 -31.50
CA ILE A 469 15.66 1.55 -31.13
C ILE A 469 15.14 2.29 -32.36
N VAL A 470 16.03 2.72 -33.24
CA VAL A 470 15.66 3.46 -34.46
C VAL A 470 14.83 2.61 -35.43
N ALA A 471 15.04 1.29 -35.46
CA ALA A 471 14.24 0.36 -36.25
C ALA A 471 12.80 0.18 -35.71
N LEU A 472 12.50 0.61 -34.50
CA LEU A 472 11.15 0.55 -33.93
C LEU A 472 10.24 1.64 -34.53
N PRO A 473 8.92 1.41 -34.70
CA PRO A 473 8.01 2.36 -35.33
C PRO A 473 7.97 3.75 -34.70
N LYS A 474 8.24 3.86 -33.39
CA LYS A 474 8.26 5.11 -32.64
C LYS A 474 9.65 5.49 -32.12
N GLY A 475 10.70 4.75 -32.54
CA GLY A 475 12.06 5.02 -32.07
C GLY A 475 12.16 5.08 -30.55
N PHE A 476 12.77 6.13 -30.03
CA PHE A 476 12.94 6.37 -28.59
C PHE A 476 11.63 6.60 -27.81
N GLU A 477 10.54 6.98 -28.47
CA GLU A 477 9.22 7.13 -27.86
C GLU A 477 8.48 5.79 -27.70
N THR A 478 9.06 4.68 -28.16
CA THR A 478 8.47 3.34 -27.99
C THR A 478 8.39 2.99 -26.50
N ALA A 479 7.25 2.36 -26.09
CA ALA A 479 7.07 1.88 -24.73
C ALA A 479 8.11 0.80 -24.39
N ALA A 480 8.88 1.02 -23.34
CA ALA A 480 10.02 0.16 -22.98
C ALA A 480 9.61 -1.20 -22.40
N THR A 481 8.35 -1.37 -21.98
CA THR A 481 7.83 -2.61 -21.39
C THR A 481 7.75 -3.80 -22.36
N HIS A 482 7.79 -3.53 -23.68
CA HIS A 482 7.75 -4.58 -24.73
C HIS A 482 9.11 -5.08 -25.17
N LEU A 483 10.19 -4.60 -24.56
CA LEU A 483 11.56 -4.98 -24.91
C LEU A 483 11.89 -6.40 -24.42
N SER A 484 12.68 -7.13 -25.22
CA SER A 484 13.24 -8.43 -24.82
C SER A 484 14.20 -8.28 -23.64
N GLY A 485 14.47 -9.38 -22.91
CA GLY A 485 15.40 -9.36 -21.77
C GLY A 485 16.79 -8.80 -22.13
N GLY A 486 17.32 -9.15 -23.29
CA GLY A 486 18.59 -8.59 -23.77
C GLY A 486 18.52 -7.09 -24.07
N GLN A 487 17.40 -6.61 -24.62
CA GLN A 487 17.20 -5.17 -24.84
C GLN A 487 17.06 -4.41 -23.52
N GLN A 488 16.36 -4.98 -22.54
CA GLN A 488 16.25 -4.41 -21.18
C GLN A 488 17.62 -4.28 -20.51
N GLN A 489 18.48 -5.29 -20.67
CA GLN A 489 19.85 -5.27 -20.18
C GLN A 489 20.65 -4.12 -20.80
N ARG A 490 20.53 -3.92 -22.13
CA ARG A 490 21.21 -2.81 -22.83
C ARG A 490 20.68 -1.44 -22.41
N ILE A 491 19.38 -1.31 -22.10
CA ILE A 491 18.83 -0.07 -21.51
C ILE A 491 19.45 0.21 -20.15
N ALA A 492 19.64 -0.79 -19.30
CA ALA A 492 20.32 -0.62 -18.01
C ALA A 492 21.78 -0.19 -18.18
N LEU A 493 22.48 -0.75 -19.15
CA LEU A 493 23.82 -0.29 -19.53
C LEU A 493 23.80 1.15 -20.07
N ALA A 494 22.83 1.52 -20.90
CA ALA A 494 22.68 2.90 -21.38
C ALA A 494 22.44 3.89 -20.21
N ARG A 495 21.63 3.53 -19.20
CA ARG A 495 21.48 4.31 -17.97
C ARG A 495 22.83 4.56 -17.26
N MET A 496 23.61 3.50 -17.12
CA MET A 496 24.93 3.56 -16.49
C MET A 496 25.90 4.42 -17.31
N PHE A 497 25.92 4.27 -18.66
CA PHE A 497 26.74 5.10 -19.55
C PHE A 497 26.38 6.57 -19.50
N LEU A 498 25.07 6.86 -19.42
CA LEU A 498 24.58 8.25 -19.30
C LEU A 498 24.96 8.89 -17.96
N LYS A 499 24.87 8.11 -16.85
CA LYS A 499 25.27 8.54 -15.51
C LYS A 499 26.78 8.81 -15.41
N ASN A 500 27.59 8.00 -16.11
CA ASN A 500 29.04 8.16 -16.24
C ASN A 500 29.82 8.21 -14.90
N PRO A 501 29.62 7.29 -13.94
CA PRO A 501 30.21 7.34 -12.60
C PRO A 501 31.66 6.87 -12.57
N PRO A 502 32.46 7.27 -11.54
CA PRO A 502 33.84 6.80 -11.34
C PRO A 502 33.94 5.35 -10.83
N ILE A 503 32.90 4.81 -10.24
CA ILE A 503 32.83 3.44 -9.72
C ILE A 503 31.70 2.71 -10.43
N ILE A 504 31.95 1.48 -10.88
CA ILE A 504 30.99 0.68 -11.64
C ILE A 504 30.90 -0.71 -11.03
N PHE A 505 29.68 -1.15 -10.74
CA PHE A 505 29.35 -2.50 -10.32
C PHE A 505 28.52 -3.19 -11.41
N LEU A 506 28.99 -4.34 -11.87
CA LEU A 506 28.36 -5.15 -12.92
C LEU A 506 28.06 -6.54 -12.37
N ASP A 507 26.78 -6.85 -12.22
CA ASP A 507 26.35 -8.19 -11.80
C ASP A 507 25.77 -8.94 -13.01
N GLU A 508 26.58 -9.85 -13.55
CA GLU A 508 26.29 -10.66 -14.75
C GLU A 508 25.78 -9.84 -15.95
N PRO A 509 26.51 -8.83 -16.43
CA PRO A 509 26.01 -7.85 -17.39
C PRO A 509 25.67 -8.41 -18.77
N THR A 510 26.03 -9.67 -19.06
CA THR A 510 25.81 -10.33 -20.37
C THR A 510 24.97 -11.60 -20.29
N ALA A 511 24.42 -11.97 -19.13
CA ALA A 511 23.74 -13.26 -18.91
C ALA A 511 22.51 -13.49 -19.81
N SER A 512 21.86 -12.43 -20.30
CA SER A 512 20.65 -12.50 -21.15
C SER A 512 20.91 -12.11 -22.60
N LEU A 513 22.18 -12.05 -23.05
CA LEU A 513 22.56 -11.58 -24.37
C LEU A 513 22.99 -12.74 -25.27
N ASP A 514 22.75 -12.58 -26.57
CA ASP A 514 23.35 -13.45 -27.59
C ASP A 514 24.85 -13.19 -27.73
N ALA A 515 25.56 -14.08 -28.45
CA ALA A 515 27.02 -14.00 -28.58
C ALA A 515 27.51 -12.70 -29.23
N ILE A 516 26.77 -12.17 -30.24
CA ILE A 516 27.13 -10.94 -30.94
C ILE A 516 26.94 -9.74 -30.01
N ALA A 517 25.82 -9.71 -29.30
CA ALA A 517 25.52 -8.67 -28.30
C ALA A 517 26.51 -8.70 -27.14
N THR A 518 26.91 -9.90 -26.70
CA THR A 518 27.91 -10.09 -25.64
C THR A 518 29.24 -9.44 -26.01
N GLU A 519 29.70 -9.66 -27.25
CA GLU A 519 30.95 -9.07 -27.77
C GLU A 519 30.89 -7.55 -27.88
N GLN A 520 29.76 -7.01 -28.38
CA GLN A 520 29.56 -5.55 -28.46
C GLN A 520 29.53 -4.89 -27.10
N ILE A 521 28.84 -5.52 -26.14
CA ILE A 521 28.78 -5.00 -24.77
C ILE A 521 30.12 -5.13 -24.06
N LYS A 522 30.85 -6.24 -24.29
CA LYS A 522 32.22 -6.37 -23.77
C LYS A 522 33.10 -5.22 -24.26
N SER A 523 33.10 -4.94 -25.54
CA SER A 523 33.86 -3.81 -26.10
C SER A 523 33.46 -2.45 -25.50
N ALA A 524 32.17 -2.24 -25.25
CA ALA A 524 31.67 -1.02 -24.62
C ALA A 524 32.10 -0.93 -23.13
N ILE A 525 32.04 -2.04 -22.41
CA ILE A 525 32.52 -2.12 -21.02
C ILE A 525 34.04 -1.89 -20.98
N ASP A 526 34.80 -2.47 -21.89
CA ASP A 526 36.25 -2.30 -21.98
C ASP A 526 36.65 -0.83 -22.27
N ALA A 527 35.87 -0.15 -23.11
CA ALA A 527 36.09 1.28 -23.36
C ALA A 527 35.84 2.17 -22.12
N ILE A 528 34.92 1.76 -21.23
CA ILE A 528 34.57 2.49 -20.00
C ILE A 528 35.51 2.19 -18.84
N LYS A 529 36.07 1.00 -18.77
CA LYS A 529 36.97 0.56 -17.68
C LYS A 529 38.16 1.50 -17.49
N LYS A 530 38.56 2.20 -18.54
CA LYS A 530 39.72 3.09 -18.54
C LYS A 530 39.55 4.20 -17.49
N ASP A 531 40.44 4.24 -16.53
CA ASP A 531 40.49 5.22 -15.43
C ASP A 531 39.31 5.13 -14.42
N ARG A 532 38.66 3.94 -14.29
CA ARG A 532 37.57 3.71 -13.34
C ARG A 532 37.76 2.47 -12.52
N THR A 533 37.19 2.48 -11.33
CA THR A 533 37.12 1.29 -10.47
C THR A 533 35.93 0.44 -10.92
N VAL A 534 36.19 -0.81 -11.31
CA VAL A 534 35.16 -1.73 -11.78
C VAL A 534 35.15 -2.99 -10.92
N ILE A 535 33.98 -3.34 -10.40
CA ILE A 535 33.73 -4.65 -9.77
C ILE A 535 32.77 -5.41 -10.69
N ILE A 536 33.21 -6.59 -11.11
CA ILE A 536 32.42 -7.43 -12.01
C ILE A 536 32.13 -8.79 -11.37
N ILE A 537 30.88 -9.17 -11.35
CA ILE A 537 30.44 -10.53 -11.09
C ILE A 537 30.12 -11.16 -12.45
N SER A 538 30.83 -12.20 -12.82
CA SER A 538 30.58 -12.89 -14.08
C SER A 538 30.89 -14.37 -13.99
N HIS A 539 30.16 -15.16 -14.79
CA HIS A 539 30.49 -16.53 -15.11
C HIS A 539 31.19 -16.65 -16.47
N SER A 540 31.35 -15.55 -17.21
CA SER A 540 32.01 -15.50 -18.51
C SER A 540 33.52 -15.38 -18.33
N ILE A 541 34.26 -16.41 -18.81
CA ILE A 541 35.72 -16.44 -18.74
C ILE A 541 36.33 -15.19 -19.38
N SER A 542 35.79 -14.74 -20.54
CA SER A 542 36.32 -13.58 -21.26
C SER A 542 36.24 -12.25 -20.50
N GLN A 543 35.41 -12.15 -19.46
CA GLN A 543 35.29 -10.96 -18.62
C GLN A 543 36.16 -11.05 -17.36
N ILE A 544 36.40 -12.29 -16.89
CA ILE A 544 37.17 -12.56 -15.69
C ILE A 544 38.67 -12.49 -15.97
N ILE A 545 39.10 -13.00 -17.13
CA ILE A 545 40.51 -13.13 -17.51
C ILE A 545 41.21 -11.77 -17.69
N ASP A 546 40.43 -10.75 -18.09
CA ASP A 546 40.92 -9.38 -18.29
C ASP A 546 40.91 -8.54 -16.98
N SER A 547 40.63 -9.14 -15.82
CA SER A 547 40.67 -8.47 -14.52
C SER A 547 42.06 -8.48 -13.90
N GLU A 548 42.43 -7.41 -13.18
CA GLU A 548 43.73 -7.32 -12.48
C GLU A 548 43.72 -8.03 -11.13
N MET A 549 42.53 -8.31 -10.60
CA MET A 549 42.36 -9.01 -9.33
C MET A 549 41.11 -9.90 -9.36
N VAL A 550 41.24 -11.12 -8.92
CA VAL A 550 40.17 -12.07 -8.74
C VAL A 550 40.01 -12.44 -7.27
N TYR A 551 38.75 -12.45 -6.80
CA TYR A 551 38.37 -13.02 -5.51
C TYR A 551 37.42 -14.20 -5.78
N ALA A 552 37.86 -15.41 -5.42
CA ALA A 552 37.07 -16.63 -5.57
C ALA A 552 36.39 -16.96 -4.23
N LEU A 553 35.03 -17.00 -4.26
CA LEU A 553 34.19 -17.24 -3.09
C LEU A 553 33.52 -18.61 -3.17
N GLN A 554 33.39 -19.25 -2.02
CA GLN A 554 32.64 -20.48 -1.83
C GLN A 554 31.88 -20.43 -0.50
N GLU A 555 30.57 -20.68 -0.52
CA GLU A 555 29.71 -20.74 0.66
C GLU A 555 29.87 -19.56 1.64
N GLY A 556 30.03 -18.35 1.10
CA GLY A 556 30.20 -17.13 1.91
C GLY A 556 31.61 -16.89 2.44
N HIS A 557 32.60 -17.71 2.09
CA HIS A 557 34.02 -17.56 2.45
C HIS A 557 34.88 -17.14 1.25
N LEU A 558 35.94 -16.41 1.53
CA LEU A 558 36.97 -16.08 0.54
C LEU A 558 38.03 -17.19 0.51
N GLU A 559 38.02 -17.98 -0.56
CA GLU A 559 38.93 -19.13 -0.69
C GLU A 559 40.25 -18.77 -1.36
N GLN A 560 40.21 -17.92 -2.39
CA GLN A 560 41.38 -17.53 -3.16
C GLN A 560 41.31 -16.08 -3.59
N SER A 561 42.48 -15.42 -3.67
CA SER A 561 42.60 -14.06 -4.22
C SER A 561 43.94 -13.91 -4.92
N GLY A 562 43.96 -13.18 -6.03
CA GLY A 562 45.19 -12.91 -6.79
C GLY A 562 44.94 -12.60 -8.26
N ASP A 563 46.02 -12.56 -9.03
CA ASP A 563 46.02 -12.45 -10.48
C ASP A 563 45.35 -13.68 -11.13
N PRO A 564 44.55 -13.53 -12.18
CA PRO A 564 43.83 -14.63 -12.85
C PRO A 564 44.79 -15.75 -13.32
N ASP A 565 45.89 -15.40 -13.95
CA ASP A 565 46.84 -16.37 -14.50
C ASP A 565 47.58 -17.16 -13.39
N GLU A 566 47.91 -16.48 -12.29
CA GLU A 566 48.52 -17.12 -11.13
C GLU A 566 47.55 -18.09 -10.45
N LEU A 567 46.30 -17.66 -10.26
CA LEU A 567 45.27 -18.49 -9.62
C LEU A 567 44.96 -19.72 -10.47
N TYR A 568 44.89 -19.58 -11.80
CA TYR A 568 44.66 -20.70 -12.69
C TYR A 568 45.77 -21.75 -12.62
N ARG A 569 47.04 -21.32 -12.57
CA ARG A 569 48.23 -22.21 -12.41
C ARG A 569 48.25 -22.88 -11.04
N LYS A 570 47.84 -22.18 -10.01
CA LYS A 570 47.83 -22.70 -8.61
C LYS A 570 46.77 -23.78 -8.41
N GLY A 571 45.70 -23.78 -9.23
CA GLY A 571 44.56 -24.67 -9.05
C GLY A 571 43.60 -24.23 -7.95
N GLY A 572 42.54 -25.01 -7.74
CA GLY A 572 41.52 -24.77 -6.73
C GLY A 572 40.25 -24.17 -7.29
N VAL A 573 39.45 -23.51 -6.45
CA VAL A 573 38.07 -23.04 -6.76
C VAL A 573 38.02 -22.20 -8.05
N TYR A 574 38.96 -21.27 -8.21
CA TYR A 574 39.02 -20.44 -9.41
C TYR A 574 39.21 -21.28 -10.70
N LYS A 575 40.18 -22.19 -10.70
CA LYS A 575 40.44 -23.08 -11.83
C LYS A 575 39.23 -23.97 -12.15
N ASP A 576 38.62 -24.55 -11.13
CA ASP A 576 37.44 -25.42 -11.28
C ASP A 576 36.28 -24.68 -11.96
N ILE A 577 36.05 -23.40 -11.60
CA ILE A 577 35.04 -22.56 -12.23
C ILE A 577 35.38 -22.25 -13.70
N VAL A 578 36.63 -21.89 -13.98
CA VAL A 578 37.10 -21.60 -15.34
C VAL A 578 36.98 -22.84 -16.21
N ASP A 579 37.47 -24.00 -15.76
CA ASP A 579 37.41 -25.25 -16.48
C ASP A 579 35.96 -25.74 -16.70
N ALA A 580 35.08 -25.57 -15.74
CA ALA A 580 33.64 -25.87 -15.88
C ALA A 580 32.97 -24.97 -16.93
N SER A 581 33.29 -23.68 -16.94
CA SER A 581 32.76 -22.72 -17.92
C SER A 581 33.32 -23.00 -19.32
N ALA A 582 34.61 -23.33 -19.45
CA ALA A 582 35.22 -23.72 -20.74
C ALA A 582 34.61 -24.99 -21.31
N ARG A 583 34.37 -26.01 -20.48
CA ARG A 583 33.67 -27.24 -20.89
C ARG A 583 32.24 -26.98 -21.35
N SER A 584 31.53 -26.07 -20.73
CA SER A 584 30.16 -25.72 -21.15
C SER A 584 30.09 -25.08 -22.55
N LEU A 585 31.16 -24.40 -22.98
CA LEU A 585 31.29 -23.80 -24.31
C LEU A 585 31.70 -24.80 -25.37
N ASN A 586 31.99 -26.05 -25.03
CA ASN A 586 32.45 -27.11 -25.98
C ASN A 586 33.60 -26.63 -26.88
N ILE A 587 34.51 -25.81 -26.33
CA ILE A 587 35.62 -25.18 -27.06
C ILE A 587 36.48 -26.24 -27.76
N GLU A 588 36.73 -27.38 -27.10
CA GLU A 588 37.49 -28.50 -27.71
C GLU A 588 36.81 -29.06 -28.96
N LYS A 589 35.46 -29.19 -28.95
CA LYS A 589 34.69 -29.68 -30.09
C LYS A 589 34.67 -28.65 -31.23
N LEU A 590 34.60 -27.37 -30.89
CA LEU A 590 34.67 -26.27 -31.86
C LEU A 590 36.06 -26.20 -32.51
N ALA A 591 37.13 -26.32 -31.74
CA ALA A 591 38.50 -26.35 -32.25
C ALA A 591 38.74 -27.55 -33.15
N GLN A 592 38.23 -28.75 -32.79
CA GLN A 592 38.30 -29.96 -33.66
C GLN A 592 37.49 -29.77 -34.95
N THR A 593 36.31 -29.13 -34.91
CA THR A 593 35.48 -28.89 -36.09
C THR A 593 36.12 -27.87 -37.03
N LEU A 594 36.72 -26.80 -36.48
CA LEU A 594 37.46 -25.80 -37.28
C LEU A 594 38.74 -26.38 -37.88
N ALA A 595 39.51 -27.19 -37.16
CA ALA A 595 40.69 -27.89 -37.68
C ALA A 595 40.34 -28.93 -38.76
N GLN A 596 39.16 -29.55 -38.68
CA GLN A 596 38.67 -30.44 -39.73
C GLN A 596 38.12 -29.67 -40.96
N GLY A 597 37.59 -28.45 -40.77
CA GLY A 597 37.16 -27.58 -41.89
C GLY A 597 38.31 -27.07 -42.73
N GLU A 598 39.42 -26.69 -42.10
CA GLU A 598 40.64 -26.28 -42.83
C GLU A 598 41.32 -27.41 -43.59
N SER A 599 41.13 -28.67 -43.17
CA SER A 599 41.66 -29.82 -43.86
C SER A 599 40.83 -30.29 -45.06
N THR A 600 39.63 -29.69 -45.28
CA THR A 600 38.75 -30.02 -46.43
C THR A 600 38.82 -28.99 -47.57
N GLU A 601 39.47 -27.84 -47.37
CA GLU A 601 39.69 -26.79 -48.37
C GLU A 601 41.15 -26.78 -48.95
N ALA A 602 42.00 -27.71 -48.55
CA ALA A 602 43.33 -27.93 -49.11
C ALA A 602 43.30 -29.20 -50.01
#